data_dc60d94ef8648aae98f9001c852e902e
#
_entry.id   dc60d94ef8648aae98f9001c852e902e
#
_cell.length_a   1.000
_cell.length_b   1.000
_cell.length_c   1.000
_cell.angle_alpha   90.00
_cell.angle_beta   90.00
_cell.angle_gamma   90.00
#
_symmetry.space_group_name_H-M   'P 1'
#
loop_
_entity.id
_entity.type
_entity.pdbx_description
1 polymer ?
#
loop_
_entity_poly.entity_id
_entity_poly.type
_entity_poly.pdbx_seq_one_letter_code
_entity_poly.pdbx_strand_id
1 'polypeptide(L)'
;PQVRSVLGENVAYGAVRNAIRFPTAWLALQSPLADATLYGVALQELQAAKARLFAPDGLRGRVERLLKSLPAGRLTADEVARLTGVSRRTLVRQLSEAGTGYRALVDAALRARAGRLLQDGGLSHAQIAEALGYTDPSSFSRARRRWFRDSPAPS
;
A
#
# COMPACT_ATOMS: atom_id res chain seq x y z
N PRO A 1 7.49 7.36 29.01
CA PRO A 1 6.58 8.10 29.91
C PRO A 1 5.14 8.09 29.40
N GLN A 2 4.89 8.40 28.12
CA GLN A 2 3.51 8.53 27.56
C GLN A 2 2.68 7.23 27.56
N VAL A 3 3.30 6.07 27.42
CA VAL A 3 2.56 4.78 27.40
C VAL A 3 1.99 4.45 28.78
N ARG A 4 2.74 4.70 29.86
CA ARG A 4 2.27 4.45 31.22
C ARG A 4 1.15 5.38 31.68
N SER A 5 1.12 6.62 31.18
CA SER A 5 0.03 7.56 31.48
C SER A 5 -1.34 7.12 30.91
N VAL A 6 -1.32 6.32 29.83
CA VAL A 6 -2.54 5.82 29.17
C VAL A 6 -2.90 4.41 29.65
N LEU A 7 -1.89 3.52 29.79
CA LEU A 7 -2.11 2.09 30.08
C LEU A 7 -1.89 1.72 31.55
N GLY A 8 -1.49 2.68 32.41
CA GLY A 8 -1.19 2.44 33.83
C GLY A 8 0.21 1.88 34.08
N GLU A 9 0.49 1.55 35.34
CA GLU A 9 1.83 1.14 35.80
C GLU A 9 2.21 -0.29 35.38
N ASN A 10 1.26 -1.16 35.06
CA ASN A 10 1.48 -2.58 34.77
C ASN A 10 1.88 -2.83 33.32
N VAL A 11 2.90 -2.10 32.83
CA VAL A 11 3.42 -2.26 31.47
C VAL A 11 4.77 -2.97 31.50
N ALA A 12 4.83 -4.19 30.94
CA ALA A 12 6.08 -4.95 30.75
C ALA A 12 6.63 -4.73 29.34
N TYR A 13 7.88 -4.26 29.27
CA TYR A 13 8.60 -4.09 28.00
C TYR A 13 9.45 -5.34 27.69
N GLY A 14 9.75 -5.58 26.43
CA GLY A 14 10.58 -6.70 25.99
C GLY A 14 9.90 -8.06 26.05
N ALA A 15 8.57 -8.12 26.15
CA ALA A 15 7.81 -9.37 26.09
C ALA A 15 7.89 -10.02 24.71
N VAL A 16 7.83 -11.36 24.65
CA VAL A 16 7.88 -12.16 23.43
C VAL A 16 6.71 -11.84 22.48
N ARG A 17 5.61 -11.31 23.01
CA ARG A 17 4.42 -10.92 22.25
C ARG A 17 3.76 -9.68 22.87
N ASN A 18 3.12 -8.89 22.04
CA ASN A 18 2.24 -7.82 22.51
C ASN A 18 0.93 -8.43 23.02
N ALA A 19 0.58 -8.17 24.27
CA ALA A 19 -0.63 -8.68 24.89
C ALA A 19 -1.18 -7.67 25.91
N ILE A 20 -2.51 -7.61 26.00
CA ILE A 20 -3.23 -6.90 27.06
C ILE A 20 -3.95 -7.97 27.90
N ARG A 21 -3.81 -7.92 29.22
CA ARG A 21 -4.50 -8.79 30.17
C ARG A 21 -5.46 -7.97 31.00
N PHE A 22 -6.69 -8.47 31.14
CA PHE A 22 -7.72 -7.86 31.96
C PHE A 22 -8.61 -8.96 32.58
N PRO A 23 -9.30 -8.69 33.67
CA PRO A 23 -10.22 -9.64 34.29
C PRO A 23 -11.33 -10.08 33.33
N THR A 24 -11.63 -11.37 33.26
CA THR A 24 -12.68 -11.90 32.38
C THR A 24 -14.06 -11.26 32.64
N ALA A 25 -14.33 -10.85 33.88
CA ALA A 25 -15.56 -10.13 34.25
C ALA A 25 -15.74 -8.81 33.46
N TRP A 26 -14.64 -8.18 32.97
CA TRP A 26 -14.75 -6.97 32.19
C TRP A 26 -15.36 -7.18 30.81
N LEU A 27 -15.37 -8.42 30.31
CA LEU A 27 -16.02 -8.75 29.03
C LEU A 27 -17.55 -8.62 29.11
N ALA A 28 -18.12 -8.67 30.30
CA ALA A 28 -19.54 -8.47 30.52
C ALA A 28 -19.97 -7.01 30.75
N LEU A 29 -19.01 -6.10 30.88
CA LEU A 29 -19.29 -4.68 31.03
C LEU A 29 -19.77 -4.09 29.69
N GLN A 30 -20.95 -3.48 29.73
CA GLN A 30 -21.43 -2.71 28.60
C GLN A 30 -20.74 -1.34 28.58
N SER A 31 -20.19 -0.97 27.43
CA SER A 31 -19.68 0.39 27.25
C SER A 31 -20.86 1.37 27.28
N PRO A 32 -20.78 2.48 28.05
CA PRO A 32 -21.82 3.51 28.04
C PRO A 32 -21.95 4.21 26.68
N LEU A 33 -20.96 4.04 25.79
CA LEU A 33 -20.96 4.53 24.41
C LEU A 33 -21.23 3.41 23.39
N ALA A 34 -21.76 2.26 23.84
CA ALA A 34 -22.07 1.14 22.95
C ALA A 34 -23.23 1.53 22.02
N ASP A 35 -22.96 1.61 20.74
CA ASP A 35 -23.93 1.79 19.66
C ASP A 35 -23.82 0.61 18.71
N ALA A 36 -24.84 -0.24 18.70
CA ALA A 36 -24.86 -1.45 17.87
C ALA A 36 -24.84 -1.12 16.38
N THR A 37 -25.44 0.01 15.97
CA THR A 37 -25.45 0.46 14.57
C THR A 37 -24.07 0.92 14.15
N LEU A 38 -23.45 1.79 14.95
CA LEU A 38 -22.10 2.27 14.71
C LEU A 38 -21.06 1.14 14.71
N TYR A 39 -21.21 0.18 15.64
CA TYR A 39 -20.39 -1.03 15.68
C TYR A 39 -20.54 -1.87 14.40
N GLY A 40 -21.78 -2.05 13.92
CA GLY A 40 -22.06 -2.76 12.68
C GLY A 40 -21.40 -2.13 11.47
N VAL A 41 -21.50 -0.79 11.33
CA VAL A 41 -20.85 -0.05 10.26
C VAL A 41 -19.32 -0.16 10.36
N ALA A 42 -18.75 0.04 11.55
CA ALA A 42 -17.31 -0.09 11.77
C ALA A 42 -16.80 -1.51 11.47
N LEU A 43 -17.57 -2.53 11.83
CA LEU A 43 -17.23 -3.93 11.55
C LEU A 43 -17.26 -4.23 10.04
N GLN A 44 -18.25 -3.72 9.31
CA GLN A 44 -18.33 -3.85 7.86
C GLN A 44 -17.15 -3.19 7.16
N GLU A 45 -16.80 -1.97 7.56
CA GLU A 45 -15.63 -1.26 7.03
C GLU A 45 -14.32 -2.00 7.34
N LEU A 46 -14.19 -2.55 8.54
CA LEU A 46 -13.02 -3.35 8.91
C LEU A 46 -12.94 -4.65 8.10
N GLN A 47 -14.06 -5.34 7.88
CA GLN A 47 -14.13 -6.53 7.05
C GLN A 47 -13.82 -6.24 5.59
N ALA A 48 -14.34 -5.13 5.05
CA ALA A 48 -14.02 -4.67 3.70
C ALA A 48 -12.53 -4.28 3.55
N ALA A 49 -11.96 -3.62 4.55
CA ALA A 49 -10.53 -3.32 4.59
C ALA A 49 -9.68 -4.59 4.68
N LYS A 50 -10.08 -5.55 5.52
CA LYS A 50 -9.46 -6.86 5.64
C LYS A 50 -9.52 -7.64 4.32
N ALA A 51 -10.69 -7.69 3.67
CA ALA A 51 -10.86 -8.33 2.37
C ALA A 51 -9.97 -7.70 1.29
N ARG A 52 -9.82 -6.37 1.29
CA ARG A 52 -8.90 -5.65 0.40
C ARG A 52 -7.42 -6.00 0.67
N LEU A 53 -7.03 -6.14 1.93
CA LEU A 53 -5.67 -6.49 2.33
C LEU A 53 -5.33 -7.97 2.05
N PHE A 54 -6.30 -8.86 2.25
CA PHE A 54 -6.15 -10.31 2.14
C PHE A 54 -6.88 -10.90 0.92
N ALA A 55 -7.17 -10.05 -0.12
CA ALA A 55 -7.78 -10.51 -1.36
C ALA A 55 -7.03 -11.72 -1.95
N PRO A 56 -7.73 -12.62 -2.66
CA PRO A 56 -7.17 -13.89 -3.18
C PRO A 56 -6.00 -13.71 -4.15
N ASP A 57 -5.75 -12.48 -4.62
CA ASP A 57 -4.64 -12.15 -5.53
C ASP A 57 -3.24 -12.31 -4.91
N GLY A 58 -3.14 -12.77 -3.65
CA GLY A 58 -1.87 -13.00 -2.97
C GLY A 58 -1.02 -11.73 -2.79
N LEU A 59 0.29 -11.91 -2.67
CA LEU A 59 1.23 -10.80 -2.51
C LEU A 59 1.28 -9.91 -3.76
N ARG A 60 1.17 -10.49 -4.95
CA ARG A 60 1.14 -9.75 -6.22
C ARG A 60 0.05 -8.68 -6.22
N GLY A 61 -1.20 -9.06 -5.95
CA GLY A 61 -2.32 -8.12 -5.95
C GLY A 61 -2.19 -7.04 -4.86
N ARG A 62 -1.62 -7.38 -3.69
CA ARG A 62 -1.30 -6.36 -2.65
C ARG A 62 -0.29 -5.33 -3.15
N VAL A 63 0.77 -5.79 -3.81
CA VAL A 63 1.78 -4.91 -4.40
C VAL A 63 1.19 -4.04 -5.50
N GLU A 64 0.39 -4.61 -6.41
CA GLU A 64 -0.28 -3.86 -7.48
C GLU A 64 -1.20 -2.78 -6.92
N ARG A 65 -2.02 -3.09 -5.91
CA ARG A 65 -2.89 -2.10 -5.25
C ARG A 65 -2.09 -1.00 -4.59
N LEU A 66 -1.03 -1.34 -3.86
CA LEU A 66 -0.13 -0.38 -3.23
C LEU A 66 0.48 0.58 -4.27
N LEU A 67 1.01 0.05 -5.37
CA LEU A 67 1.61 0.87 -6.42
C LEU A 67 0.57 1.78 -7.12
N LYS A 68 -0.69 1.33 -7.26
CA LYS A 68 -1.78 2.13 -7.83
C LYS A 68 -2.25 3.24 -6.90
N SER A 69 -2.20 3.03 -5.58
CA SER A 69 -2.67 4.01 -4.58
C SER A 69 -1.67 5.13 -4.30
N LEU A 70 -0.44 5.02 -4.78
CA LEU A 70 0.57 6.05 -4.57
C LEU A 70 0.19 7.35 -5.29
N PRO A 71 0.15 8.50 -4.60
CA PRO A 71 -0.16 9.79 -5.22
C PRO A 71 0.98 10.29 -6.11
N ALA A 72 2.24 10.05 -5.73
CA ALA A 72 3.44 10.45 -6.46
C ALA A 72 4.64 9.54 -6.15
N GLY A 73 5.67 9.61 -6.98
CA GLY A 73 6.96 8.98 -6.72
C GLY A 73 7.00 7.47 -7.00
N ARG A 74 8.05 6.86 -6.49
CA ARG A 74 8.35 5.43 -6.63
C ARG A 74 8.71 4.86 -5.27
N LEU A 75 8.24 3.66 -4.97
CA LEU A 75 8.73 2.87 -3.83
C LEU A 75 9.90 1.98 -4.27
N THR A 76 10.80 1.73 -3.36
CA THR A 76 11.81 0.67 -3.51
C THR A 76 11.21 -0.69 -3.16
N ALA A 77 11.88 -1.77 -3.57
CA ALA A 77 11.44 -3.12 -3.20
C ALA A 77 11.45 -3.35 -1.67
N ASP A 78 12.37 -2.69 -0.96
CA ASP A 78 12.47 -2.78 0.50
C ASP A 78 11.30 -2.08 1.20
N GLU A 79 10.90 -0.91 0.71
CA GLU A 79 9.73 -0.18 1.22
C GLU A 79 8.45 -0.97 0.97
N VAL A 80 8.28 -1.55 -0.23
CA VAL A 80 7.12 -2.39 -0.55
C VAL A 80 7.10 -3.65 0.31
N ALA A 81 8.23 -4.31 0.50
CA ALA A 81 8.33 -5.47 1.38
C ALA A 81 7.89 -5.13 2.80
N ARG A 82 8.38 -4.02 3.35
CA ARG A 82 7.99 -3.51 4.68
C ARG A 82 6.49 -3.21 4.76
N LEU A 83 5.93 -2.49 3.78
CA LEU A 83 4.51 -2.11 3.73
C LEU A 83 3.58 -3.31 3.53
N THR A 84 4.06 -4.37 2.88
CA THR A 84 3.29 -5.61 2.69
C THR A 84 3.52 -6.65 3.79
N GLY A 85 4.36 -6.33 4.79
CA GLY A 85 4.63 -7.19 5.95
C GLY A 85 5.47 -8.43 5.65
N VAL A 86 6.31 -8.37 4.61
CA VAL A 86 7.20 -9.49 4.22
C VAL A 86 8.66 -9.04 4.12
N SER A 87 9.60 -9.99 4.14
CA SER A 87 10.99 -9.67 3.82
C SER A 87 11.18 -9.42 2.31
N ARG A 88 12.20 -8.65 1.92
CA ARG A 88 12.57 -8.47 0.51
C ARG A 88 12.77 -9.81 -0.23
N ARG A 89 13.40 -10.79 0.42
CA ARG A 89 13.60 -12.13 -0.13
C ARG A 89 12.25 -12.81 -0.41
N THR A 90 11.31 -12.72 0.52
CA THR A 90 9.96 -13.26 0.37
C THR A 90 9.20 -12.55 -0.74
N LEU A 91 9.30 -11.22 -0.82
CA LEU A 91 8.70 -10.42 -1.88
C LEU A 91 9.16 -10.90 -3.26
N VAL A 92 10.48 -10.97 -3.47
CA VAL A 92 11.07 -11.39 -4.76
C VAL A 92 10.65 -12.81 -5.11
N ARG A 93 10.75 -13.76 -4.17
CA ARG A 93 10.37 -15.16 -4.39
C ARG A 93 8.90 -15.30 -4.77
N GLN A 94 7.97 -14.71 -4.01
CA GLN A 94 6.53 -14.85 -4.26
C GLN A 94 6.09 -14.14 -5.54
N LEU A 95 6.69 -13.01 -5.91
CA LEU A 95 6.43 -12.38 -7.19
C LEU A 95 6.93 -13.24 -8.35
N SER A 96 8.10 -13.87 -8.22
CA SER A 96 8.64 -14.80 -9.22
C SER A 96 7.74 -16.03 -9.38
N GLU A 97 7.26 -16.61 -8.28
CA GLU A 97 6.30 -17.72 -8.26
C GLU A 97 4.97 -17.33 -8.94
N ALA A 98 4.57 -16.05 -8.84
CA ALA A 98 3.40 -15.51 -9.53
C ALA A 98 3.67 -15.08 -10.99
N GLY A 99 4.82 -15.48 -11.56
CA GLY A 99 5.19 -15.23 -12.95
C GLY A 99 5.55 -13.76 -13.26
N THR A 100 5.92 -12.97 -12.24
CA THR A 100 6.25 -11.56 -12.41
C THR A 100 7.45 -11.13 -11.56
N GLY A 101 7.87 -9.88 -11.73
CA GLY A 101 8.92 -9.28 -10.90
C GLY A 101 8.51 -7.89 -10.43
N TYR A 102 9.11 -7.43 -9.33
CA TYR A 102 8.82 -6.10 -8.77
C TYR A 102 8.98 -4.98 -9.81
N ARG A 103 10.07 -5.02 -10.60
CA ARG A 103 10.30 -4.02 -11.66
C ARG A 103 9.19 -3.99 -12.71
N ALA A 104 8.67 -5.15 -13.10
CA ALA A 104 7.57 -5.24 -14.07
C ALA A 104 6.28 -4.62 -13.52
N LEU A 105 5.98 -4.85 -12.24
CA LEU A 105 4.82 -4.25 -11.58
C LEU A 105 4.94 -2.73 -11.46
N VAL A 106 6.11 -2.22 -11.09
CA VAL A 106 6.39 -0.77 -11.05
C VAL A 106 6.25 -0.17 -12.44
N ASP A 107 6.84 -0.80 -13.47
CA ASP A 107 6.79 -0.32 -14.85
C ASP A 107 5.33 -0.26 -15.37
N ALA A 108 4.53 -1.29 -15.08
CA ALA A 108 3.11 -1.32 -15.43
C ALA A 108 2.31 -0.22 -14.70
N ALA A 109 2.56 0.00 -13.42
CA ALA A 109 1.89 1.04 -12.64
C ALA A 109 2.24 2.45 -13.15
N LEU A 110 3.52 2.70 -13.44
CA LEU A 110 4.00 3.97 -14.00
C LEU A 110 3.46 4.22 -15.40
N ARG A 111 3.42 3.18 -16.26
CA ARG A 111 2.80 3.28 -17.59
C ARG A 111 1.34 3.69 -17.52
N ALA A 112 0.55 3.00 -16.68
CA ALA A 112 -0.87 3.30 -16.51
C ALA A 112 -1.10 4.73 -15.98
N ARG A 113 -0.24 5.20 -15.06
CA ARG A 113 -0.31 6.55 -14.52
C ARG A 113 0.13 7.60 -15.53
N ALA A 114 1.21 7.35 -16.27
CA ALA A 114 1.66 8.23 -17.37
C ALA A 114 0.55 8.39 -18.41
N GLY A 115 -0.14 7.30 -18.78
CA GLY A 115 -1.25 7.34 -19.73
C GLY A 115 -2.35 8.29 -19.28
N ARG A 116 -2.77 8.22 -17.99
CA ARG A 116 -3.77 9.14 -17.45
C ARG A 116 -3.31 10.60 -17.48
N LEU A 117 -2.11 10.89 -16.96
CA LEU A 117 -1.58 12.26 -16.92
C LEU A 117 -1.38 12.87 -18.33
N LEU A 118 -1.06 12.05 -19.32
CA LEU A 118 -0.98 12.48 -20.72
C LEU A 118 -2.37 12.76 -21.33
N GLN A 119 -3.39 11.97 -20.99
CA GLN A 119 -4.77 12.17 -21.44
C GLN A 119 -5.41 13.40 -20.80
N ASP A 120 -5.14 13.66 -19.52
CA ASP A 120 -5.66 14.83 -18.80
C ASP A 120 -5.13 16.16 -19.35
N GLY A 121 -3.99 16.16 -20.05
CA GLY A 121 -3.45 17.30 -20.83
C GLY A 121 -3.02 18.53 -20.01
N GLY A 122 -3.20 18.49 -18.68
CA GLY A 122 -2.94 19.64 -17.78
C GLY A 122 -1.48 19.83 -17.38
N LEU A 123 -0.58 18.85 -17.68
CA LEU A 123 0.80 18.86 -17.24
C LEU A 123 1.78 18.77 -18.43
N SER A 124 2.87 19.53 -18.34
CA SER A 124 3.99 19.38 -19.26
C SER A 124 4.71 18.04 -19.08
N HIS A 125 5.46 17.59 -20.09
CA HIS A 125 6.25 16.36 -20.00
C HIS A 125 7.24 16.36 -18.81
N ALA A 126 7.80 17.53 -18.46
CA ALA A 126 8.69 17.67 -17.30
C ALA A 126 7.93 17.47 -15.98
N GLN A 127 6.76 18.07 -15.84
CA GLN A 127 5.90 17.90 -14.68
C GLN A 127 5.39 16.46 -14.53
N ILE A 128 5.05 15.79 -15.64
CA ILE A 128 4.69 14.37 -15.64
C ILE A 128 5.88 13.52 -15.19
N ALA A 129 7.10 13.80 -15.66
CA ALA A 129 8.30 13.08 -15.23
C ALA A 129 8.51 13.21 -13.72
N GLU A 130 8.40 14.41 -13.18
CA GLU A 130 8.50 14.69 -11.74
C GLU A 130 7.40 13.98 -10.93
N ALA A 131 6.14 14.08 -11.37
CA ALA A 131 5.01 13.39 -10.73
C ALA A 131 5.16 11.87 -10.71
N LEU A 132 5.84 11.29 -11.69
CA LEU A 132 6.16 9.87 -11.75
C LEU A 132 7.44 9.49 -11.00
N GLY A 133 8.14 10.46 -10.37
CA GLY A 133 9.36 10.24 -9.60
C GLY A 133 10.60 9.98 -10.44
N TYR A 134 10.67 10.55 -11.66
CA TYR A 134 11.90 10.60 -12.44
C TYR A 134 12.71 11.82 -12.03
N THR A 135 13.97 11.60 -11.73
CA THR A 135 14.93 12.67 -11.43
C THR A 135 15.42 13.40 -12.67
N ASP A 136 15.23 12.79 -13.84
CA ASP A 136 15.73 13.26 -15.14
C ASP A 136 14.64 13.05 -16.21
N PRO A 137 14.21 14.11 -16.92
CA PRO A 137 13.19 14.04 -17.96
C PRO A 137 13.53 13.12 -19.14
N SER A 138 14.82 12.94 -19.42
CA SER A 138 15.26 12.06 -20.52
C SER A 138 15.02 10.60 -20.20
N SER A 139 15.13 10.21 -18.94
CA SER A 139 14.76 8.86 -18.45
C SER A 139 13.27 8.59 -18.61
N PHE A 140 12.41 9.57 -18.32
CA PHE A 140 10.97 9.46 -18.60
C PHE A 140 10.70 9.36 -20.10
N SER A 141 11.35 10.19 -20.93
CA SER A 141 11.18 10.16 -22.38
C SER A 141 11.53 8.79 -22.98
N ARG A 142 12.61 8.14 -22.50
CA ARG A 142 12.96 6.76 -22.87
C ARG A 142 11.89 5.75 -22.44
N ALA A 143 11.39 5.86 -21.20
CA ALA A 143 10.35 4.99 -20.70
C ALA A 143 9.03 5.17 -21.49
N ARG A 144 8.62 6.41 -21.75
CA ARG A 144 7.43 6.74 -22.54
C ARG A 144 7.50 6.12 -23.94
N ARG A 145 8.62 6.27 -24.66
CA ARG A 145 8.81 5.66 -25.98
C ARG A 145 8.67 4.13 -25.91
N ARG A 146 9.22 3.48 -24.88
CA ARG A 146 9.10 2.04 -24.69
C ARG A 146 7.66 1.61 -24.40
N TRP A 147 6.93 2.37 -23.59
CA TRP A 147 5.56 2.04 -23.16
C TRP A 147 4.51 2.23 -24.26
N PHE A 148 4.70 3.22 -25.13
CA PHE A 148 3.70 3.65 -26.10
C PHE A 148 4.22 3.57 -27.55
N ARG A 149 5.22 2.69 -27.80
CA ARG A 149 5.82 2.53 -29.13
C ARG A 149 4.80 2.14 -30.20
N ASP A 150 3.83 1.31 -29.81
CA ASP A 150 2.82 0.75 -30.70
C ASP A 150 1.43 1.37 -30.50
N SER A 151 1.30 2.42 -29.70
CA SER A 151 0.08 3.21 -29.53
C SER A 151 0.34 4.64 -30.00
N PRO A 152 -0.54 5.22 -30.83
CA PRO A 152 -0.45 6.65 -31.11
C PRO A 152 -0.50 7.38 -29.75
N ALA A 153 0.44 8.28 -29.54
CA ALA A 153 0.44 9.11 -28.33
C ALA A 153 -0.90 9.85 -28.31
N PRO A 154 -1.65 9.84 -27.17
CA PRO A 154 -2.78 10.74 -27.06
C PRO A 154 -2.30 12.16 -27.30
N SER A 155 -2.93 12.81 -28.28
CA SER A 155 -2.67 14.18 -28.71
C SER A 155 -3.03 15.15 -27.63
#